data_3b2d8493147d7def835b5d2271605072
#
_entry.id   3b2d8493147d7def835b5d2271605072
#
_cell.length_a   1.000
_cell.length_b   1.000
_cell.length_c   1.000
_cell.angle_alpha   90.00
_cell.angle_beta   90.00
_cell.angle_gamma   90.00
#
_symmetry.space_group_name_H-M   'P 1'
#
loop_
_entity.id
_entity.type
_entity.pdbx_description
1 polymer ?
#
loop_
_entity_poly.entity_id
_entity_poly.type
_entity_poly.pdbx_seq_one_letter_code
_entity_poly.pdbx_strand_id
1 'polypeptide(L)'
;THSLGVFHIARRAINHLSELDSRLKEHKFILYAAALLHDLGHGPLSHTSEEIFKIKHEEWTGKLINENQEISIILNRYGKGNAKAISELIQSRKAPEKSIVSLISSQLDCDRLDYLMRDSYTTGARYGQLDIDRIISAMTLAPDGDLAIQPKGLMAVEHYLVIRNLMYRSVYNHRLNEVCNWLLEQIIKTVRKLGPKEVWADQTMSAWLWNHEKMSLEDFLANDDVVTGYHINKWQYSNSDNLSKLCKRFINRNLLKALNISSFALEIRLEALAKARILSEKYCIEPDISCGLREQIVKSYHPYKY
;
A
#
# COMPACT_ATOMS: atom_id res chain seq x y z
N THR A 1 -2.06 9.05 11.80
CA THR A 1 -1.36 10.34 11.51
C THR A 1 -1.27 10.62 10.02
N HIS A 2 -0.98 9.61 9.18
CA HIS A 2 -0.93 9.74 7.71
C HIS A 2 -2.23 10.32 7.13
N SER A 3 -3.39 9.73 7.39
CA SER A 3 -4.69 10.24 6.90
C SER A 3 -4.96 11.71 7.27
N LEU A 4 -4.53 12.15 8.46
CA LEU A 4 -4.61 13.57 8.85
C LEU A 4 -3.67 14.45 8.04
N GLY A 5 -2.49 13.97 7.68
CA GLY A 5 -1.55 14.67 6.81
C GLY A 5 -2.09 14.80 5.40
N VAL A 6 -2.62 13.70 4.82
CA VAL A 6 -3.27 13.70 3.50
C VAL A 6 -4.45 14.70 3.49
N PHE A 7 -5.30 14.66 4.51
CA PHE A 7 -6.38 15.63 4.68
C PHE A 7 -5.85 17.07 4.73
N HIS A 8 -4.78 17.34 5.49
CA HIS A 8 -4.20 18.67 5.59
C HIS A 8 -3.72 19.19 4.23
N ILE A 9 -3.01 18.36 3.46
CA ILE A 9 -2.52 18.70 2.12
C ILE A 9 -3.71 18.90 1.16
N ALA A 10 -4.70 18.00 1.18
CA ALA A 10 -5.91 18.10 0.35
C ALA A 10 -6.69 19.39 0.63
N ARG A 11 -6.82 19.76 1.92
CA ARG A 11 -7.47 21.02 2.32
C ARG A 11 -6.75 22.24 1.76
N ARG A 12 -5.43 22.26 1.81
CA ARG A 12 -4.63 23.36 1.28
C ARG A 12 -4.75 23.45 -0.24
N ALA A 13 -4.61 22.32 -0.93
CA ALA A 13 -4.68 22.22 -2.38
C ALA A 13 -6.05 22.66 -2.91
N ILE A 14 -7.16 22.14 -2.36
CA ILE A 14 -8.49 22.54 -2.84
C ILE A 14 -8.85 23.98 -2.48
N ASN A 15 -8.35 24.52 -1.37
CA ASN A 15 -8.55 25.92 -1.07
C ASN A 15 -7.88 26.81 -2.12
N HIS A 16 -6.62 26.51 -2.48
CA HIS A 16 -5.92 27.22 -3.54
C HIS A 16 -6.65 27.09 -4.90
N LEU A 17 -7.02 25.88 -5.31
CA LEU A 17 -7.73 25.65 -6.57
C LEU A 17 -9.13 26.27 -6.60
N SER A 18 -9.80 26.38 -5.46
CA SER A 18 -11.12 27.03 -5.33
C SER A 18 -11.10 28.56 -5.51
N GLU A 19 -9.92 29.18 -5.43
CA GLU A 19 -9.71 30.57 -5.80
C GLU A 19 -9.66 30.75 -7.33
N LEU A 20 -9.22 29.71 -8.05
CA LEU A 20 -9.16 29.68 -9.51
C LEU A 20 -10.50 29.26 -10.13
N ASP A 21 -11.19 28.28 -9.50
CA ASP A 21 -12.49 27.80 -9.90
C ASP A 21 -13.41 27.60 -8.68
N SER A 22 -14.40 28.48 -8.55
CA SER A 22 -15.32 28.48 -7.40
C SER A 22 -16.21 27.23 -7.31
N ARG A 23 -16.42 26.51 -8.41
CA ARG A 23 -17.20 25.24 -8.47
C ARG A 23 -16.60 24.17 -7.56
N LEU A 24 -15.27 24.17 -7.40
CA LEU A 24 -14.58 23.21 -6.55
C LEU A 24 -14.95 23.32 -5.07
N LYS A 25 -15.52 24.45 -4.63
CA LYS A 25 -15.97 24.65 -3.23
C LYS A 25 -17.01 23.61 -2.80
N GLU A 26 -17.87 23.19 -3.73
CA GLU A 26 -18.95 22.24 -3.45
C GLU A 26 -18.41 20.82 -3.19
N HIS A 27 -17.21 20.51 -3.69
CA HIS A 27 -16.58 19.20 -3.57
C HIS A 27 -15.65 19.05 -2.36
N LYS A 28 -15.46 20.11 -1.55
CA LYS A 28 -14.54 20.10 -0.40
C LYS A 28 -14.83 18.98 0.58
N PHE A 29 -16.11 18.77 0.92
CA PHE A 29 -16.47 17.74 1.89
C PHE A 29 -16.11 16.33 1.37
N ILE A 30 -16.43 16.02 0.11
CA ILE A 30 -16.12 14.73 -0.53
C ILE A 30 -14.62 14.51 -0.55
N LEU A 31 -13.83 15.51 -0.97
CA LEU A 31 -12.37 15.41 -0.99
C LEU A 31 -11.78 15.22 0.41
N TYR A 32 -12.27 15.95 1.41
CA TYR A 32 -11.79 15.85 2.79
C TYR A 32 -12.07 14.48 3.39
N ALA A 33 -13.27 13.97 3.19
CA ALA A 33 -13.65 12.66 3.66
C ALA A 33 -12.86 11.54 2.91
N ALA A 34 -12.69 11.67 1.59
CA ALA A 34 -11.87 10.74 0.82
C ALA A 34 -10.41 10.73 1.31
N ALA A 35 -9.81 11.90 1.55
CA ALA A 35 -8.45 12.02 2.06
C ALA A 35 -8.27 11.40 3.47
N LEU A 36 -9.30 11.46 4.31
CA LEU A 36 -9.27 10.85 5.64
C LEU A 36 -9.46 9.33 5.60
N LEU A 37 -10.26 8.82 4.66
CA LEU A 37 -10.75 7.45 4.65
C LEU A 37 -10.09 6.56 3.60
N HIS A 38 -9.22 7.08 2.70
CA HIS A 38 -8.71 6.35 1.54
C HIS A 38 -8.03 5.03 1.90
N ASP A 39 -7.34 4.99 3.04
CA ASP A 39 -6.56 3.85 3.53
C ASP A 39 -7.31 2.95 4.53
N LEU A 40 -8.60 3.18 4.75
CA LEU A 40 -9.37 2.47 5.78
C LEU A 40 -9.44 0.96 5.55
N GLY A 41 -9.35 0.54 4.29
CA GLY A 41 -9.39 -0.85 3.86
C GLY A 41 -8.04 -1.57 3.85
N HIS A 42 -6.99 -0.99 4.39
CA HIS A 42 -5.74 -1.73 4.56
C HIS A 42 -5.87 -2.81 5.61
N GLY A 43 -5.48 -4.04 5.25
CA GLY A 43 -5.34 -5.15 6.19
C GLY A 43 -4.01 -5.10 6.96
N PRO A 44 -3.74 -6.10 7.80
CA PRO A 44 -2.50 -6.20 8.56
C PRO A 44 -1.29 -6.17 7.63
N LEU A 45 -0.24 -5.44 8.02
CA LEU A 45 0.98 -5.24 7.23
C LEU A 45 0.74 -4.51 5.89
N SER A 46 -0.38 -3.80 5.76
CA SER A 46 -0.72 -2.92 4.63
C SER A 46 -0.57 -3.58 3.26
N HIS A 47 0.22 -3.01 2.35
CA HIS A 47 0.42 -3.54 0.99
C HIS A 47 0.98 -4.97 0.92
N THR A 48 1.73 -5.41 1.95
CA THR A 48 2.21 -6.79 2.02
C THR A 48 1.05 -7.77 2.11
N SER A 49 0.00 -7.46 2.88
CA SER A 49 -1.19 -8.30 2.96
C SER A 49 -1.97 -8.35 1.65
N GLU A 50 -2.03 -7.25 0.91
CA GLU A 50 -2.69 -7.23 -0.40
C GLU A 50 -2.07 -8.24 -1.37
N GLU A 51 -0.73 -8.28 -1.41
CA GLU A 51 0.00 -9.24 -2.23
C GLU A 51 -0.24 -10.70 -1.78
N ILE A 52 -0.24 -10.93 -0.46
CA ILE A 52 -0.33 -12.27 0.12
C ILE A 52 -1.75 -12.82 0.11
N PHE A 53 -2.74 -12.00 0.50
CA PHE A 53 -4.14 -12.41 0.62
C PHE A 53 -4.96 -12.14 -0.65
N LYS A 54 -4.38 -11.42 -1.63
CA LYS A 54 -5.04 -11.03 -2.89
C LYS A 54 -6.29 -10.18 -2.67
N ILE A 55 -6.19 -9.25 -1.74
CA ILE A 55 -7.22 -8.24 -1.46
C ILE A 55 -6.76 -6.89 -2.01
N LYS A 56 -7.69 -5.99 -2.25
CA LYS A 56 -7.41 -4.60 -2.63
C LYS A 56 -7.98 -3.67 -1.58
N HIS A 57 -7.14 -2.83 -1.01
CA HIS A 57 -7.57 -1.92 0.06
C HIS A 57 -8.66 -0.95 -0.42
N GLU A 58 -8.61 -0.48 -1.66
CA GLU A 58 -9.64 0.42 -2.16
C GLU A 58 -11.03 -0.24 -2.20
N GLU A 59 -11.10 -1.55 -2.52
CA GLU A 59 -12.36 -2.31 -2.51
C GLU A 59 -12.91 -2.43 -1.09
N TRP A 60 -12.05 -2.74 -0.11
CA TRP A 60 -12.44 -2.83 1.30
C TRP A 60 -12.76 -1.47 1.91
N THR A 61 -12.01 -0.41 1.55
CA THR A 61 -12.36 0.97 1.92
C THR A 61 -13.78 1.31 1.47
N GLY A 62 -14.12 0.99 0.22
CA GLY A 62 -15.45 1.25 -0.30
C GLY A 62 -16.55 0.43 0.38
N LYS A 63 -16.30 -0.85 0.68
CA LYS A 63 -17.23 -1.67 1.49
C LYS A 63 -17.45 -1.06 2.87
N LEU A 64 -16.37 -0.69 3.57
CA LEU A 64 -16.44 -0.07 4.89
C LEU A 64 -17.24 1.24 4.88
N ILE A 65 -17.03 2.09 3.88
CA ILE A 65 -17.76 3.36 3.76
C ILE A 65 -19.25 3.14 3.50
N ASN A 66 -19.62 2.15 2.68
CA ASN A 66 -21.01 1.95 2.28
C ASN A 66 -21.79 1.04 3.23
N GLU A 67 -21.18 -0.01 3.77
CA GLU A 67 -21.85 -1.06 4.52
C GLU A 67 -21.76 -0.87 6.05
N ASN A 68 -20.72 -0.13 6.55
CA ASN A 68 -20.69 0.25 7.94
C ASN A 68 -21.72 1.37 8.20
N GLN A 69 -22.73 1.08 8.99
CA GLN A 69 -23.86 1.98 9.24
C GLN A 69 -23.43 3.30 9.90
N GLU A 70 -22.47 3.27 10.84
CA GLU A 70 -22.03 4.46 11.54
C GLU A 70 -21.32 5.42 10.58
N ILE A 71 -20.38 4.92 9.78
CA ILE A 71 -19.65 5.71 8.80
C ILE A 71 -20.63 6.28 7.76
N SER A 72 -21.47 5.43 7.18
CA SER A 72 -22.41 5.82 6.13
C SER A 72 -23.41 6.89 6.63
N ILE A 73 -23.95 6.74 7.84
CA ILE A 73 -24.87 7.72 8.46
C ILE A 73 -24.17 9.05 8.66
N ILE A 74 -22.94 9.05 9.21
CA ILE A 74 -22.18 10.28 9.45
C ILE A 74 -21.92 11.04 8.14
N LEU A 75 -21.44 10.34 7.11
CA LEU A 75 -21.14 10.95 5.82
C LEU A 75 -22.39 11.51 5.12
N ASN A 76 -23.50 10.78 5.19
CA ASN A 76 -24.75 11.19 4.55
C ASN A 76 -25.49 12.31 5.30
N ARG A 77 -25.15 12.63 6.55
CA ARG A 77 -25.65 13.82 7.26
C ARG A 77 -25.26 15.13 6.55
N TYR A 78 -24.12 15.16 5.90
CA TYR A 78 -23.60 16.33 5.20
C TYR A 78 -24.06 16.42 3.74
N GLY A 79 -24.82 15.44 3.26
CA GLY A 79 -25.41 15.40 1.92
C GLY A 79 -25.81 13.98 1.55
N LYS A 80 -27.04 13.81 1.09
CA LYS A 80 -27.55 12.50 0.67
C LYS A 80 -26.71 11.93 -0.48
N GLY A 81 -26.16 10.71 -0.31
CA GLY A 81 -25.33 10.04 -1.29
C GLY A 81 -23.83 10.32 -1.17
N ASN A 82 -23.39 11.09 -0.17
CA ASN A 82 -21.96 11.39 0.03
C ASN A 82 -21.14 10.12 0.28
N ALA A 83 -21.64 9.14 1.06
CA ALA A 83 -20.94 7.89 1.30
C ALA A 83 -20.62 7.19 -0.03
N LYS A 84 -21.60 7.08 -0.93
CA LYS A 84 -21.43 6.51 -2.27
C LYS A 84 -20.42 7.31 -3.09
N ALA A 85 -20.54 8.64 -3.15
CA ALA A 85 -19.64 9.50 -3.92
C ALA A 85 -18.19 9.40 -3.45
N ILE A 86 -17.96 9.35 -2.13
CA ILE A 86 -16.62 9.18 -1.54
C ILE A 86 -16.05 7.79 -1.88
N SER A 87 -16.86 6.75 -1.75
CA SER A 87 -16.48 5.39 -2.14
C SER A 87 -16.12 5.28 -3.62
N GLU A 88 -16.92 5.88 -4.51
CA GLU A 88 -16.66 5.89 -5.96
C GLU A 88 -15.38 6.67 -6.29
N LEU A 89 -15.10 7.77 -5.61
CA LEU A 89 -13.86 8.53 -5.77
C LEU A 89 -12.63 7.67 -5.43
N ILE A 90 -12.67 6.93 -4.32
CA ILE A 90 -11.56 6.09 -3.87
C ILE A 90 -11.40 4.84 -4.75
N GLN A 91 -12.47 4.08 -4.96
CA GLN A 91 -12.42 2.79 -5.67
C GLN A 91 -12.27 2.93 -7.19
N SER A 92 -13.06 3.84 -7.78
CA SER A 92 -13.25 3.91 -9.22
C SER A 92 -12.66 5.17 -9.83
N ARG A 93 -12.06 6.05 -9.03
CA ARG A 93 -11.52 7.34 -9.47
C ARG A 93 -12.57 8.17 -10.22
N LYS A 94 -13.80 8.18 -9.70
CA LYS A 94 -14.93 8.93 -10.28
C LYS A 94 -15.31 10.08 -9.38
N ALA A 95 -15.29 11.27 -9.92
CA ALA A 95 -15.84 12.49 -9.33
C ALA A 95 -16.34 13.41 -10.44
N PRO A 96 -17.20 14.40 -10.13
CA PRO A 96 -17.65 15.38 -11.12
C PRO A 96 -16.51 16.15 -11.78
N GLU A 97 -15.47 16.49 -11.00
CA GLU A 97 -14.32 17.25 -11.45
C GLU A 97 -13.05 16.39 -11.46
N LYS A 98 -12.33 16.38 -12.59
CA LYS A 98 -11.10 15.59 -12.77
C LYS A 98 -10.01 15.96 -11.75
N SER A 99 -9.88 17.24 -11.42
CA SER A 99 -8.91 17.72 -10.42
C SER A 99 -9.13 17.11 -9.04
N ILE A 100 -10.39 16.83 -8.65
CA ILE A 100 -10.70 16.13 -7.40
C ILE A 100 -10.16 14.70 -7.42
N VAL A 101 -10.33 14.00 -8.54
CA VAL A 101 -9.73 12.67 -8.73
C VAL A 101 -8.22 12.75 -8.63
N SER A 102 -7.60 13.72 -9.30
CA SER A 102 -6.14 13.87 -9.33
C SER A 102 -5.55 14.23 -7.97
N LEU A 103 -6.28 14.93 -7.11
CA LEU A 103 -5.84 15.21 -5.74
C LEU A 103 -5.82 13.95 -4.85
N ILE A 104 -6.65 12.94 -5.14
CA ILE A 104 -6.70 11.69 -4.37
C ILE A 104 -5.83 10.60 -5.01
N SER A 105 -5.81 10.53 -6.35
CA SER A 105 -5.09 9.44 -7.04
C SER A 105 -4.53 9.92 -8.38
N SER A 106 -3.28 10.38 -8.35
CA SER A 106 -2.53 10.77 -9.55
C SER A 106 -1.02 10.53 -9.35
N GLN A 107 -0.18 11.09 -10.21
CA GLN A 107 1.27 11.06 -10.00
C GLN A 107 1.75 12.10 -8.97
N LEU A 108 0.93 13.11 -8.68
CA LEU A 108 1.22 14.19 -7.73
C LEU A 108 -0.03 14.41 -6.87
N ASP A 109 -0.47 13.39 -6.15
CA ASP A 109 -1.61 13.43 -5.24
C ASP A 109 -1.21 13.74 -3.80
N CYS A 110 -2.21 14.01 -2.97
CA CYS A 110 -2.02 14.38 -1.58
C CYS A 110 -1.45 13.22 -0.74
N ASP A 111 -1.76 11.98 -1.09
CA ASP A 111 -1.26 10.78 -0.44
C ASP A 111 0.27 10.69 -0.59
N ARG A 112 0.78 10.78 -1.82
CA ARG A 112 2.23 10.75 -2.11
C ARG A 112 2.98 11.90 -1.46
N LEU A 113 2.41 13.07 -1.45
CA LEU A 113 3.01 14.25 -0.82
C LEU A 113 3.14 14.06 0.70
N ASP A 114 2.20 13.40 1.37
CA ASP A 114 2.31 13.12 2.80
C ASP A 114 3.27 11.97 3.08
N TYR A 115 3.08 10.79 2.45
CA TYR A 115 3.85 9.63 2.85
C TYR A 115 5.35 9.76 2.54
N LEU A 116 5.75 10.42 1.45
CA LEU A 116 7.16 10.62 1.16
C LEU A 116 7.88 11.42 2.25
N MET A 117 7.24 12.48 2.76
CA MET A 117 7.80 13.26 3.87
C MET A 117 7.77 12.51 5.19
N ARG A 118 6.64 11.88 5.49
CA ARG A 118 6.43 11.13 6.73
C ARG A 118 7.37 9.96 6.86
N ASP A 119 7.49 9.16 5.82
CA ASP A 119 8.35 7.98 5.82
C ASP A 119 9.84 8.36 5.83
N SER A 120 10.21 9.44 5.14
CA SER A 120 11.56 9.98 5.24
C SER A 120 11.92 10.37 6.67
N TYR A 121 10.99 11.01 7.38
CA TYR A 121 11.17 11.37 8.79
C TYR A 121 11.23 10.13 9.68
N THR A 122 10.28 9.21 9.52
CA THR A 122 10.12 8.03 10.38
C THR A 122 11.25 7.03 10.21
N THR A 123 11.72 6.84 8.97
CA THR A 123 12.82 5.91 8.67
C THR A 123 14.21 6.52 8.86
N GLY A 124 14.30 7.83 9.03
CA GLY A 124 15.56 8.57 9.11
C GLY A 124 16.31 8.70 7.77
N ALA A 125 15.67 8.35 6.66
CA ALA A 125 16.28 8.41 5.33
C ALA A 125 16.62 9.83 4.84
N ARG A 126 16.01 10.86 5.43
CA ARG A 126 16.26 12.31 5.21
C ARG A 126 16.21 12.81 3.76
N TYR A 127 15.63 12.04 2.84
CA TYR A 127 15.47 12.45 1.44
C TYR A 127 14.20 13.27 1.20
N GLY A 128 13.16 13.11 2.02
CA GLY A 128 11.80 13.55 1.75
C GLY A 128 11.47 14.98 2.16
N GLN A 129 12.40 15.91 2.12
CA GLN A 129 12.09 17.33 2.32
C GLN A 129 11.51 17.93 1.04
N LEU A 130 10.18 17.87 0.90
CA LEU A 130 9.44 18.44 -0.22
C LEU A 130 9.04 19.89 0.05
N ASP A 131 9.17 20.74 -0.96
CA ASP A 131 8.59 22.10 -0.93
C ASP A 131 7.11 22.03 -1.30
N ILE A 132 6.29 21.54 -0.35
CA ILE A 132 4.83 21.41 -0.54
C ILE A 132 4.17 22.75 -0.79
N ASP A 133 4.65 23.82 -0.15
CA ASP A 133 4.11 25.15 -0.32
C ASP A 133 4.26 25.62 -1.77
N ARG A 134 5.44 25.41 -2.34
CA ARG A 134 5.71 25.72 -3.73
C ARG A 134 4.91 24.86 -4.69
N ILE A 135 4.79 23.55 -4.43
CA ILE A 135 3.98 22.64 -5.24
C ILE A 135 2.53 23.10 -5.25
N ILE A 136 1.91 23.32 -4.07
CA ILE A 136 0.51 23.73 -3.97
C ILE A 136 0.29 25.09 -4.63
N SER A 137 1.16 26.08 -4.40
CA SER A 137 1.01 27.42 -4.99
C SER A 137 1.18 27.43 -6.51
N ALA A 138 1.76 26.39 -7.09
CA ALA A 138 1.90 26.20 -8.52
C ALA A 138 0.80 25.31 -9.15
N MET A 139 -0.05 24.69 -8.34
CA MET A 139 -1.19 23.94 -8.86
C MET A 139 -2.13 24.86 -9.63
N THR A 140 -2.65 24.37 -10.73
CA THR A 140 -3.65 25.06 -11.58
C THR A 140 -4.55 24.01 -12.25
N LEU A 141 -5.49 24.47 -13.04
CA LEU A 141 -6.39 23.59 -13.82
C LEU A 141 -6.00 23.66 -15.29
N ALA A 142 -5.93 22.50 -15.92
CA ALA A 142 -5.85 22.38 -17.37
C ALA A 142 -7.18 22.76 -18.02
N PRO A 143 -7.23 23.04 -19.34
CA PRO A 143 -8.46 23.39 -20.03
C PRO A 143 -9.58 22.34 -19.94
N ASP A 144 -9.22 21.08 -19.73
CA ASP A 144 -10.15 19.96 -19.57
C ASP A 144 -10.56 19.70 -18.10
N GLY A 145 -10.15 20.58 -17.18
CA GLY A 145 -10.48 20.53 -15.75
C GLY A 145 -9.57 19.61 -14.92
N ASP A 146 -8.53 19.01 -15.50
CA ASP A 146 -7.59 18.19 -14.75
C ASP A 146 -6.57 19.06 -13.99
N LEU A 147 -5.88 18.44 -13.03
CA LEU A 147 -4.82 19.09 -12.27
C LEU A 147 -3.59 19.31 -13.15
N ALA A 148 -3.07 20.54 -13.14
CA ALA A 148 -1.87 20.91 -13.85
C ALA A 148 -0.92 21.71 -12.95
N ILE A 149 0.31 21.88 -13.38
CA ILE A 149 1.33 22.65 -12.66
C ILE A 149 1.81 23.80 -13.55
N GLN A 150 1.78 25.01 -13.01
CA GLN A 150 2.32 26.18 -13.67
C GLN A 150 3.86 26.09 -13.78
N PRO A 151 4.49 26.73 -14.82
CA PRO A 151 5.95 26.70 -15.01
C PRO A 151 6.78 27.08 -13.78
N LYS A 152 6.26 28.00 -12.95
CA LYS A 152 6.91 28.41 -11.68
C LYS A 152 7.11 27.26 -10.68
N GLY A 153 6.37 26.15 -10.80
CA GLY A 153 6.45 24.97 -9.93
C GLY A 153 7.33 23.86 -10.46
N LEU A 154 7.84 23.96 -11.69
CA LEU A 154 8.55 22.88 -12.37
C LEU A 154 9.70 22.32 -11.53
N MET A 155 10.56 23.20 -11.00
CA MET A 155 11.71 22.78 -10.17
C MET A 155 11.30 22.01 -8.92
N ALA A 156 10.18 22.39 -8.27
CA ALA A 156 9.68 21.69 -7.08
C ALA A 156 9.12 20.32 -7.44
N VAL A 157 8.48 20.17 -8.61
CA VAL A 157 8.00 18.88 -9.12
C VAL A 157 9.16 17.99 -9.54
N GLU A 158 10.17 18.49 -10.22
CA GLU A 158 11.38 17.73 -10.54
C GLU A 158 12.07 17.22 -9.27
N HIS A 159 12.21 18.08 -8.26
CA HIS A 159 12.74 17.69 -6.96
C HIS A 159 11.88 16.59 -6.30
N TYR A 160 10.55 16.73 -6.32
CA TYR A 160 9.63 15.67 -5.85
C TYR A 160 9.88 14.34 -6.58
N LEU A 161 10.07 14.35 -7.90
CA LEU A 161 10.33 13.14 -8.68
C LEU A 161 11.65 12.46 -8.27
N VAL A 162 12.70 13.28 -8.04
CA VAL A 162 14.00 12.77 -7.54
C VAL A 162 13.85 12.15 -6.16
N ILE A 163 13.19 12.84 -5.22
CA ILE A 163 12.95 12.35 -3.87
C ILE A 163 12.16 11.04 -3.90
N ARG A 164 11.09 10.99 -4.68
CA ARG A 164 10.29 9.76 -4.85
C ARG A 164 11.17 8.60 -5.31
N ASN A 165 12.01 8.79 -6.33
CA ASN A 165 12.92 7.74 -6.80
C ASN A 165 13.90 7.29 -5.70
N LEU A 166 14.48 8.24 -4.95
CA LEU A 166 15.40 7.92 -3.84
C LEU A 166 14.68 7.13 -2.73
N MET A 167 13.47 7.53 -2.34
CA MET A 167 12.69 6.84 -1.32
C MET A 167 12.31 5.42 -1.76
N TYR A 168 11.88 5.25 -3.02
CA TYR A 168 11.60 3.92 -3.54
C TYR A 168 12.82 3.01 -3.50
N ARG A 169 13.99 3.50 -3.86
CA ARG A 169 15.23 2.69 -3.88
C ARG A 169 15.79 2.39 -2.49
N SER A 170 15.71 3.34 -1.56
CA SER A 170 16.37 3.24 -0.25
C SER A 170 15.45 2.78 0.87
N VAL A 171 14.14 2.96 0.75
CA VAL A 171 13.16 2.62 1.79
C VAL A 171 12.22 1.51 1.31
N TYR A 172 11.34 1.81 0.32
CA TYR A 172 10.26 0.86 -0.03
C TYR A 172 10.81 -0.42 -0.67
N ASN A 173 11.79 -0.31 -1.57
CA ASN A 173 12.44 -1.44 -2.24
C ASN A 173 13.73 -1.88 -1.53
N HIS A 174 13.86 -1.59 -0.24
CA HIS A 174 15.04 -2.02 0.50
C HIS A 174 15.08 -3.55 0.59
N ARG A 175 16.24 -4.14 0.29
CA ARG A 175 16.43 -5.60 0.22
C ARG A 175 15.91 -6.38 1.44
N LEU A 176 15.98 -5.81 2.63
CA LEU A 176 15.47 -6.46 3.83
C LEU A 176 13.96 -6.48 3.89
N ASN A 177 13.28 -5.44 3.41
CA ASN A 177 11.82 -5.42 3.28
C ASN A 177 11.35 -6.52 2.34
N GLU A 178 12.04 -6.65 1.19
CA GLU A 178 11.72 -7.70 0.22
C GLU A 178 11.90 -9.11 0.78
N VAL A 179 12.94 -9.34 1.57
CA VAL A 179 13.14 -10.63 2.24
C VAL A 179 12.06 -10.88 3.29
N CYS A 180 11.67 -9.87 4.07
CA CYS A 180 10.59 -10.00 5.05
C CYS A 180 9.25 -10.30 4.36
N ASN A 181 8.93 -9.58 3.28
CA ASN A 181 7.71 -9.80 2.50
C ASN A 181 7.69 -11.22 1.90
N TRP A 182 8.82 -11.68 1.35
CA TRP A 182 8.94 -13.03 0.85
C TRP A 182 8.75 -14.09 1.94
N LEU A 183 9.35 -13.90 3.12
CA LEU A 183 9.18 -14.82 4.25
C LEU A 183 7.72 -14.89 4.71
N LEU A 184 7.05 -13.76 4.82
CA LEU A 184 5.62 -13.70 5.17
C LEU A 184 4.76 -14.41 4.12
N GLU A 185 5.05 -14.20 2.84
CA GLU A 185 4.38 -14.90 1.75
C GLU A 185 4.57 -16.43 1.86
N GLN A 186 5.80 -16.91 2.15
CA GLN A 186 6.05 -18.34 2.32
C GLN A 186 5.36 -18.90 3.57
N ILE A 187 5.31 -18.15 4.68
CA ILE A 187 4.56 -18.53 5.87
C ILE A 187 3.09 -18.77 5.52
N ILE A 188 2.43 -17.79 4.91
CA ILE A 188 1.01 -17.88 4.58
C ILE A 188 0.74 -18.97 3.52
N LYS A 189 1.59 -19.10 2.50
CA LYS A 189 1.49 -20.21 1.53
C LYS A 189 1.58 -21.58 2.21
N THR A 190 2.52 -21.73 3.14
CA THR A 190 2.71 -22.98 3.89
C THR A 190 1.50 -23.29 4.77
N VAL A 191 0.98 -22.28 5.50
CA VAL A 191 -0.22 -22.41 6.32
C VAL A 191 -1.42 -22.82 5.48
N ARG A 192 -1.63 -22.16 4.33
CA ARG A 192 -2.74 -22.52 3.43
C ARG A 192 -2.61 -23.94 2.87
N LYS A 193 -1.39 -24.38 2.52
CA LYS A 193 -1.12 -25.74 2.01
C LYS A 193 -1.38 -26.80 3.05
N LEU A 194 -1.01 -26.59 4.30
CA LEU A 194 -1.26 -27.49 5.43
C LEU A 194 -2.75 -27.59 5.77
N GLY A 195 -3.46 -26.46 5.71
CA GLY A 195 -4.90 -26.39 5.92
C GLY A 195 -5.32 -26.33 7.40
N PRO A 196 -6.64 -26.13 7.64
CA PRO A 196 -7.16 -25.87 8.98
C PRO A 196 -7.15 -27.07 9.93
N LYS A 197 -6.86 -28.28 9.43
CA LYS A 197 -6.73 -29.47 10.28
C LYS A 197 -5.35 -29.59 10.92
N GLU A 198 -4.33 -29.05 10.26
CA GLU A 198 -2.93 -29.19 10.71
C GLU A 198 -2.41 -27.90 11.37
N VAL A 199 -2.98 -26.76 11.02
CA VAL A 199 -2.53 -25.46 11.54
C VAL A 199 -3.66 -24.78 12.28
N TRP A 200 -3.40 -24.48 13.54
CA TRP A 200 -4.34 -23.71 14.35
C TRP A 200 -4.44 -22.27 13.86
N ALA A 201 -5.67 -21.79 13.73
CA ALA A 201 -6.03 -20.40 13.54
C ALA A 201 -7.35 -20.12 14.25
N ASP A 202 -7.51 -18.93 14.80
CA ASP A 202 -8.81 -18.49 15.31
C ASP A 202 -9.81 -18.22 14.18
N GLN A 203 -11.02 -17.83 14.53
CA GLN A 203 -12.09 -17.58 13.55
C GLN A 203 -11.65 -16.48 12.55
N THR A 204 -11.13 -15.38 13.06
CA THR A 204 -10.68 -14.22 12.25
C THR A 204 -9.58 -14.62 11.27
N MET A 205 -8.50 -15.23 11.74
CA MET A 205 -7.41 -15.66 10.87
C MET A 205 -7.86 -16.77 9.91
N SER A 206 -8.78 -17.64 10.31
CA SER A 206 -9.35 -18.66 9.43
C SER A 206 -10.14 -18.05 8.28
N ALA A 207 -10.88 -16.96 8.51
CA ALA A 207 -11.58 -16.21 7.46
C ALA A 207 -10.57 -15.65 6.44
N TRP A 208 -9.48 -15.04 6.89
CA TRP A 208 -8.42 -14.48 6.04
C TRP A 208 -7.65 -15.54 5.26
N LEU A 209 -7.40 -16.70 5.83
CA LEU A 209 -6.61 -17.76 5.21
C LEU A 209 -7.39 -18.57 4.18
N TRP A 210 -8.63 -18.96 4.52
CA TRP A 210 -9.36 -19.99 3.77
C TRP A 210 -10.76 -19.57 3.30
N ASN A 211 -11.30 -18.44 3.78
CA ASN A 211 -12.65 -17.98 3.46
C ASN A 211 -12.73 -16.52 3.02
N HIS A 212 -11.67 -15.97 2.47
CA HIS A 212 -11.56 -14.54 2.15
C HIS A 212 -12.66 -14.03 1.17
N GLU A 213 -13.18 -14.89 0.28
CA GLU A 213 -14.28 -14.52 -0.62
C GLU A 213 -15.61 -14.24 0.11
N LYS A 214 -15.80 -14.86 1.30
CA LYS A 214 -17.00 -14.73 2.13
C LYS A 214 -16.72 -13.95 3.42
N MET A 215 -15.59 -13.31 3.52
CA MET A 215 -15.17 -12.58 4.71
C MET A 215 -16.11 -11.40 4.98
N SER A 216 -16.65 -11.35 6.20
CA SER A 216 -17.47 -10.23 6.67
C SER A 216 -16.64 -8.98 6.94
N LEU A 217 -17.29 -7.82 7.08
CA LEU A 217 -16.61 -6.60 7.53
C LEU A 217 -16.03 -6.77 8.94
N GLU A 218 -16.73 -7.49 9.81
CA GLU A 218 -16.29 -7.77 11.17
C GLU A 218 -15.02 -8.61 11.17
N ASP A 219 -14.96 -9.70 10.39
CA ASP A 219 -13.76 -10.53 10.25
C ASP A 219 -12.60 -9.74 9.64
N PHE A 220 -12.90 -8.85 8.69
CA PHE A 220 -11.88 -7.99 8.09
C PHE A 220 -11.28 -7.04 9.13
N LEU A 221 -12.11 -6.32 9.87
CA LEU A 221 -11.69 -5.35 10.88
C LEU A 221 -11.05 -5.99 12.12
N ALA A 222 -11.39 -7.24 12.42
CA ALA A 222 -10.84 -7.94 13.57
C ALA A 222 -9.39 -8.39 13.39
N ASN A 223 -8.87 -8.41 12.16
CA ASN A 223 -7.48 -8.77 11.90
C ASN A 223 -6.60 -7.55 11.72
N ASP A 224 -5.69 -7.36 12.63
CA ASP A 224 -4.66 -6.31 12.60
C ASP A 224 -3.23 -6.91 12.67
N ASP A 225 -2.22 -6.06 12.76
CA ASP A 225 -0.81 -6.46 12.89
C ASP A 225 -0.57 -7.31 14.14
N VAL A 226 -1.30 -7.05 15.23
CA VAL A 226 -1.17 -7.77 16.51
C VAL A 226 -1.71 -9.18 16.37
N VAL A 227 -2.92 -9.34 15.81
CA VAL A 227 -3.56 -10.64 15.57
C VAL A 227 -2.71 -11.49 14.61
N THR A 228 -2.29 -10.89 13.49
CA THR A 228 -1.41 -11.59 12.53
C THR A 228 -0.08 -11.97 13.17
N GLY A 229 0.56 -11.06 13.89
CA GLY A 229 1.80 -11.30 14.61
C GLY A 229 1.67 -12.40 15.67
N TYR A 230 0.54 -12.45 16.39
CA TYR A 230 0.24 -13.50 17.36
C TYR A 230 0.17 -14.89 16.70
N HIS A 231 -0.49 -15.00 15.53
CA HIS A 231 -0.57 -16.27 14.81
C HIS A 231 0.80 -16.73 14.32
N ILE A 232 1.62 -15.84 13.75
CA ILE A 232 2.99 -16.16 13.34
C ILE A 232 3.80 -16.63 14.55
N ASN A 233 3.62 -16.01 15.71
CA ASN A 233 4.28 -16.41 16.96
C ASN A 233 3.83 -17.80 17.43
N LYS A 234 2.56 -18.13 17.31
CA LYS A 234 2.03 -19.48 17.62
C LYS A 234 2.56 -20.53 16.65
N TRP A 235 2.58 -20.24 15.36
CA TRP A 235 3.01 -21.17 14.31
C TRP A 235 4.50 -21.55 14.39
N GLN A 236 5.33 -20.80 15.10
CA GLN A 236 6.73 -21.23 15.34
C GLN A 236 6.84 -22.54 16.11
N TYR A 237 5.78 -22.96 16.76
CA TYR A 237 5.67 -24.25 17.51
C TYR A 237 4.84 -25.30 16.76
N SER A 238 4.57 -25.07 15.47
CA SER A 238 3.86 -26.03 14.63
C SER A 238 4.62 -27.36 14.52
N ASN A 239 3.87 -28.45 14.36
CA ASN A 239 4.44 -29.76 14.04
C ASN A 239 5.06 -29.82 12.65
N SER A 240 4.70 -28.91 11.76
CA SER A 240 5.37 -28.74 10.47
C SER A 240 6.72 -28.05 10.66
N ASP A 241 7.79 -28.80 10.44
CA ASP A 241 9.16 -28.29 10.57
C ASP A 241 9.41 -27.08 9.66
N ASN A 242 8.89 -27.09 8.43
CA ASN A 242 9.01 -25.99 7.48
C ASN A 242 8.31 -24.72 7.99
N LEU A 243 7.08 -24.83 8.47
CA LEU A 243 6.34 -23.69 9.03
C LEU A 243 7.04 -23.13 10.26
N SER A 244 7.45 -24.00 11.18
CA SER A 244 8.20 -23.63 12.38
C SER A 244 9.49 -22.86 12.03
N LYS A 245 10.29 -23.36 11.08
CA LYS A 245 11.53 -22.70 10.64
C LYS A 245 11.28 -21.33 10.02
N LEU A 246 10.26 -21.19 9.14
CA LEU A 246 9.91 -19.91 8.53
C LEU A 246 9.51 -18.87 9.59
N CYS A 247 8.61 -19.25 10.51
CA CYS A 247 8.17 -18.35 11.58
C CYS A 247 9.31 -17.94 12.50
N LYS A 248 10.17 -18.88 12.91
CA LYS A 248 11.36 -18.59 13.73
C LYS A 248 12.34 -17.65 13.02
N ARG A 249 12.55 -17.82 11.70
CA ARG A 249 13.38 -16.89 10.91
C ARG A 249 12.81 -15.48 10.93
N PHE A 250 11.51 -15.35 10.70
CA PHE A 250 10.84 -14.06 10.68
C PHE A 250 10.90 -13.36 12.05
N ILE A 251 10.49 -14.05 13.11
CA ILE A 251 10.44 -13.51 14.49
C ILE A 251 11.82 -13.11 14.99
N ASN A 252 12.82 -13.98 14.80
CA ASN A 252 14.18 -13.76 15.28
C ASN A 252 15.04 -12.93 14.33
N ARG A 253 14.46 -12.38 13.24
CA ARG A 253 15.16 -11.62 12.20
C ARG A 253 16.37 -12.35 11.60
N ASN A 254 16.34 -13.68 11.57
CA ASN A 254 17.33 -14.50 10.88
C ASN A 254 17.01 -14.56 9.38
N LEU A 255 17.19 -13.42 8.73
CA LEU A 255 16.73 -13.20 7.36
C LEU A 255 17.65 -13.86 6.34
N LEU A 256 17.07 -14.27 5.22
CA LEU A 256 17.81 -14.74 4.06
C LEU A 256 18.62 -13.59 3.43
N LYS A 257 19.68 -13.92 2.73
CA LYS A 257 20.46 -12.94 1.97
C LYS A 257 19.79 -12.65 0.63
N ALA A 258 19.56 -11.39 0.33
CA ALA A 258 19.10 -10.95 -0.98
C ALA A 258 20.30 -10.53 -1.85
N LEU A 259 20.30 -10.99 -3.09
CA LEU A 259 21.25 -10.60 -4.13
C LEU A 259 20.48 -9.87 -5.24
N ASN A 260 20.92 -8.68 -5.60
CA ASN A 260 20.36 -7.97 -6.74
C ASN A 260 20.97 -8.53 -8.03
N ILE A 261 20.16 -9.18 -8.84
CA ILE A 261 20.54 -9.78 -10.13
C ILE A 261 19.76 -9.17 -11.28
N SER A 262 19.20 -7.96 -11.11
CA SER A 262 18.37 -7.28 -12.12
C SER A 262 19.11 -6.94 -13.41
N SER A 263 20.44 -6.79 -13.37
CA SER A 263 21.28 -6.53 -14.54
C SER A 263 21.49 -7.74 -15.45
N PHE A 264 21.15 -8.95 -14.98
CA PHE A 264 21.31 -10.17 -15.79
C PHE A 264 20.04 -10.47 -16.60
N ALA A 265 20.20 -11.12 -17.74
CA ALA A 265 19.07 -11.62 -18.53
C ALA A 265 18.21 -12.61 -17.73
N LEU A 266 16.93 -12.76 -18.10
CA LEU A 266 15.97 -13.60 -17.38
C LEU A 266 16.45 -15.04 -17.29
N GLU A 267 17.02 -15.57 -18.37
CA GLU A 267 17.53 -16.93 -18.43
C GLU A 267 18.62 -17.19 -17.37
N ILE A 268 19.55 -16.23 -17.21
CA ILE A 268 20.62 -16.31 -16.21
C ILE A 268 20.05 -16.24 -14.79
N ARG A 269 19.02 -15.41 -14.59
CA ARG A 269 18.34 -15.31 -13.28
C ARG A 269 17.63 -16.61 -12.91
N LEU A 270 16.96 -17.26 -13.87
CA LEU A 270 16.29 -18.54 -13.67
C LEU A 270 17.29 -19.68 -13.45
N GLU A 271 18.42 -19.67 -14.17
CA GLU A 271 19.50 -20.63 -13.97
C GLU A 271 20.13 -20.50 -12.56
N ALA A 272 20.35 -19.27 -12.12
CA ALA A 272 20.85 -19.00 -10.75
C ALA A 272 19.89 -19.53 -9.68
N LEU A 273 18.57 -19.34 -9.86
CA LEU A 273 17.55 -19.89 -8.96
C LEU A 273 17.59 -21.43 -8.96
N ALA A 274 17.67 -22.06 -10.15
CA ALA A 274 17.76 -23.52 -10.27
C ALA A 274 18.99 -24.08 -9.54
N LYS A 275 20.16 -23.46 -9.72
CA LYS A 275 21.38 -23.82 -8.98
C LYS A 275 21.24 -23.64 -7.47
N ALA A 276 20.58 -22.58 -7.01
CA ALA A 276 20.33 -22.34 -5.59
C ALA A 276 19.43 -23.44 -4.99
N ARG A 277 18.39 -23.88 -5.73
CA ARG A 277 17.51 -24.97 -5.32
C ARG A 277 18.25 -26.29 -5.18
N ILE A 278 19.07 -26.67 -6.16
CA ILE A 278 19.92 -27.87 -6.12
C ILE A 278 20.88 -27.82 -4.91
N LEU A 279 21.48 -26.67 -4.64
CA LEU A 279 22.33 -26.49 -3.47
C LEU A 279 21.56 -26.66 -2.16
N SER A 280 20.35 -26.12 -2.07
CA SER A 280 19.51 -26.30 -0.88
C SER A 280 19.22 -27.77 -0.61
N GLU A 281 18.83 -28.53 -1.63
CA GLU A 281 18.59 -29.97 -1.53
C GLU A 281 19.86 -30.74 -1.07
N LYS A 282 21.01 -30.37 -1.63
CA LYS A 282 22.30 -30.98 -1.25
C LYS A 282 22.62 -30.80 0.23
N TYR A 283 22.19 -29.68 0.85
CA TYR A 283 22.35 -29.39 2.26
C TYR A 283 21.16 -29.79 3.11
N CYS A 284 20.23 -30.60 2.58
CA CYS A 284 19.00 -31.04 3.24
C CYS A 284 18.14 -29.86 3.74
N ILE A 285 18.12 -28.76 2.97
CA ILE A 285 17.28 -27.61 3.23
C ILE A 285 16.19 -27.57 2.16
N GLU A 286 14.93 -27.47 2.58
CA GLU A 286 13.79 -27.38 1.66
C GLU A 286 13.93 -26.15 0.76
N PRO A 287 13.97 -26.31 -0.58
CA PRO A 287 14.18 -25.20 -1.51
C PRO A 287 13.09 -24.11 -1.42
N ASP A 288 11.82 -24.50 -1.22
CA ASP A 288 10.70 -23.59 -1.20
C ASP A 288 10.71 -22.60 -0.02
N ILE A 289 11.44 -22.92 1.05
CA ILE A 289 11.59 -22.07 2.23
C ILE A 289 12.97 -21.43 2.35
N SER A 290 13.87 -21.65 1.40
CA SER A 290 15.27 -21.23 1.47
C SER A 290 15.72 -20.34 0.32
N CYS A 291 15.11 -20.46 -0.83
CA CYS A 291 15.46 -19.64 -2.00
C CYS A 291 14.24 -19.31 -2.86
N GLY A 292 14.24 -18.12 -3.45
CA GLY A 292 13.20 -17.64 -4.34
C GLY A 292 13.70 -16.49 -5.21
N LEU A 293 12.99 -16.22 -6.28
CA LEU A 293 13.18 -15.06 -7.13
C LEU A 293 11.97 -14.13 -6.92
N ARG A 294 12.24 -12.86 -6.63
CA ARG A 294 11.21 -11.83 -6.54
C ARG A 294 11.54 -10.70 -7.50
N GLU A 295 10.58 -10.34 -8.32
CA GLU A 295 10.71 -9.20 -9.21
C GLU A 295 10.09 -7.97 -8.57
N GLN A 296 10.85 -6.89 -8.53
CA GLN A 296 10.36 -5.58 -8.12
C GLN A 296 9.92 -4.81 -9.36
N ILE A 297 8.68 -4.38 -9.36
CA ILE A 297 8.21 -3.40 -10.33
C ILE A 297 8.61 -2.02 -9.80
N VAL A 298 9.70 -1.46 -10.30
CA VAL A 298 9.95 -0.03 -10.15
C VAL A 298 8.85 0.66 -10.96
N LYS A 299 7.82 1.17 -10.28
CA LYS A 299 6.79 2.00 -10.91
C LYS A 299 7.48 3.27 -11.40
N SER A 300 8.05 3.19 -12.61
CA SER A 300 8.58 4.34 -13.33
C SER A 300 7.45 5.31 -13.64
N TYR A 301 7.82 6.58 -13.84
CA TYR A 301 6.87 7.63 -14.22
C TYR A 301 6.22 7.27 -15.55
N HIS A 302 4.91 7.52 -15.67
CA HIS A 302 4.31 7.67 -16.99
C HIS A 302 4.80 9.00 -17.57
N PRO A 303 5.37 9.02 -18.80
CA PRO A 303 5.77 10.27 -19.43
C PRO A 303 4.55 11.20 -19.55
N TYR A 304 4.76 12.48 -19.23
CA TYR A 304 3.73 13.49 -19.45
C TYR A 304 3.41 13.55 -20.95
N LYS A 305 2.15 13.56 -21.27
CA LYS A 305 1.69 14.00 -22.60
C LYS A 305 1.58 15.52 -22.51
N TYR A 306 2.38 16.20 -23.33
CA TYR A 306 2.31 17.64 -23.51
C TYR A 306 1.02 18.02 -24.23
#